data_ad683f00644bc4789a11c97f1a30c47a
#
_entry.id   ad683f00644bc4789a11c97f1a30c47a
#
_cell.length_a   1.000
_cell.length_b   1.000
_cell.length_c   1.000
_cell.angle_alpha   90.00
_cell.angle_beta   90.00
_cell.angle_gamma   90.00
#
_symmetry.space_group_name_H-M   'P 1'
#
loop_
_entity.id
_entity.type
_entity.pdbx_description
1 polymer ?
#
loop_
_entity_poly.entity_id
_entity_poly.type
_entity_poly.pdbx_seq_one_letter_code
_entity_poly.pdbx_strand_id
1 'polypeptide(L)'
;MAGAKQPAAPHKGIRARRAFVLNSSFASFFLLVTPANFDFHCHSTVSDGLLPVHEVARRAAANGVDLWALTDHDDIGGLAEAKSVAEEVGMGFVTGVEISIEWKGVPIHIVGLGFDAAHPGLVSGLNELRIGRIERAKRMGAALDAIGIPGVYEGAVCYATNPSLISRAHFARYMVSIGIARDVSSLFQHYLTPGKPGYVDHRWATLEEAIGWITGAGGVAVVAHPGRYKMSGENMRRFLEDFKDCGGQGIEVTCGSHSPDHVMHFARLARHYAFHASRGS
;
A
#
# COMPACT_ATOMS: atom_id res chain seq x y z
N MET A 1 60.72 4.94 -27.19
CA MET A 1 59.43 4.93 -27.93
C MET A 1 58.35 4.92 -26.90
N ALA A 2 57.74 6.07 -26.67
CA ALA A 2 56.70 6.26 -25.65
C ALA A 2 55.32 6.10 -26.30
N GLY A 3 54.55 5.14 -25.80
CA GLY A 3 53.17 4.92 -26.21
C GLY A 3 52.21 5.81 -25.37
N ALA A 4 51.62 6.81 -25.98
CA ALA A 4 50.64 7.68 -25.37
C ALA A 4 49.31 6.96 -25.20
N LYS A 5 48.82 6.89 -23.94
CA LYS A 5 47.42 6.48 -23.64
C LYS A 5 46.48 7.66 -23.94
N GLN A 6 45.48 7.42 -24.76
CA GLN A 6 44.36 8.35 -24.98
C GLN A 6 43.49 8.46 -23.70
N PRO A 7 42.98 9.64 -23.36
CA PRO A 7 42.04 9.82 -22.25
C PRO A 7 40.62 9.33 -22.64
N ALA A 8 39.97 8.69 -21.68
CA ALA A 8 38.56 8.24 -21.78
C ALA A 8 37.62 9.43 -21.89
N ALA A 9 36.57 9.26 -22.72
CA ALA A 9 35.51 10.23 -22.92
C ALA A 9 34.68 10.47 -21.66
N PRO A 10 34.19 11.69 -21.42
CA PRO A 10 33.41 12.01 -20.23
C PRO A 10 32.01 11.40 -20.34
N HIS A 11 31.57 10.75 -19.24
CA HIS A 11 30.20 10.30 -19.05
C HIS A 11 29.21 11.45 -19.25
N LYS A 12 28.25 11.29 -20.14
CA LYS A 12 27.15 12.23 -20.35
C LYS A 12 26.33 12.32 -19.07
N GLY A 13 26.31 13.50 -18.46
CA GLY A 13 25.56 13.83 -17.28
C GLY A 13 24.05 13.59 -17.49
N ILE A 14 23.46 12.92 -16.50
CA ILE A 14 22.02 12.73 -16.40
C ILE A 14 21.39 14.10 -16.15
N ARG A 15 20.58 14.58 -17.11
CA ARG A 15 19.81 15.81 -16.96
C ARG A 15 18.77 15.61 -15.86
N ALA A 16 18.87 16.39 -14.79
CA ALA A 16 17.83 16.52 -13.76
C ALA A 16 16.51 16.89 -14.42
N ARG A 17 15.51 16.03 -14.32
CA ARG A 17 14.13 16.33 -14.73
C ARG A 17 13.45 17.08 -13.60
N ARG A 18 13.06 18.34 -13.86
CA ARG A 18 12.35 19.21 -12.93
C ARG A 18 10.98 18.64 -12.60
N ALA A 19 10.66 18.60 -11.31
CA ALA A 19 9.29 18.41 -10.82
C ALA A 19 8.42 19.56 -11.31
N PHE A 20 7.30 19.26 -11.97
CA PHE A 20 6.33 20.26 -12.43
C PHE A 20 5.26 20.46 -11.35
N VAL A 21 5.28 21.62 -10.74
CA VAL A 21 4.10 22.23 -10.11
C VAL A 21 3.27 22.83 -11.25
N LEU A 22 2.05 22.35 -11.45
CA LEU A 22 1.13 22.91 -12.44
C LEU A 22 0.63 24.26 -11.97
N ASN A 23 1.19 25.32 -12.54
CA ASN A 23 0.57 26.62 -12.54
C ASN A 23 0.26 27.03 -14.00
N SER A 24 -0.95 27.49 -14.23
CA SER A 24 -1.57 27.75 -15.51
C SER A 24 -0.85 28.84 -16.30
N SER A 25 -0.31 28.53 -17.49
CA SER A 25 -0.26 29.41 -18.66
C SER A 25 0.08 28.61 -19.92
N PHE A 26 -0.79 28.70 -20.92
CA PHE A 26 -0.67 28.06 -22.22
C PHE A 26 0.49 28.61 -23.04
N ALA A 27 1.43 27.74 -23.44
CA ALA A 27 2.21 27.90 -24.66
C ALA A 27 2.55 26.50 -25.19
N SER A 28 2.12 26.25 -26.43
CA SER A 28 2.25 24.97 -27.15
C SER A 28 3.71 24.62 -27.39
N PHE A 29 4.18 23.56 -26.74
CA PHE A 29 5.34 22.76 -27.12
C PHE A 29 4.93 21.29 -27.11
N PHE A 30 4.78 20.71 -28.31
CA PHE A 30 4.66 19.24 -28.44
C PHE A 30 6.01 18.60 -28.07
N LEU A 31 6.26 18.44 -26.78
CA LEU A 31 7.20 17.43 -26.32
C LEU A 31 6.45 16.12 -26.36
N LEU A 32 7.01 15.10 -27.00
CA LEU A 32 6.65 13.70 -26.81
C LEU A 32 6.91 13.35 -25.33
N VAL A 33 5.92 13.63 -24.47
CA VAL A 33 5.94 13.20 -23.08
C VAL A 33 5.56 11.74 -23.12
N THR A 34 6.53 10.85 -22.99
CA THR A 34 6.23 9.45 -22.62
C THR A 34 5.40 9.52 -21.35
N PRO A 35 4.22 8.87 -21.29
CA PRO A 35 3.41 8.88 -20.09
C PRO A 35 4.26 8.37 -18.93
N ALA A 36 4.35 9.17 -17.86
CA ALA A 36 5.11 8.80 -16.67
C ALA A 36 4.49 7.54 -16.08
N ASN A 37 5.34 6.58 -15.71
CA ASN A 37 4.92 5.33 -15.09
C ASN A 37 4.96 5.49 -13.58
N PHE A 38 3.80 5.43 -12.93
CA PHE A 38 3.66 5.58 -11.48
C PHE A 38 3.34 4.25 -10.83
N ASP A 39 3.88 4.03 -9.62
CA ASP A 39 3.46 2.94 -8.74
C ASP A 39 3.32 3.50 -7.31
N PHE A 40 2.09 3.68 -6.86
CA PHE A 40 1.77 4.31 -5.59
C PHE A 40 1.19 3.34 -4.56
N HIS A 41 1.26 2.02 -4.81
CA HIS A 41 0.79 1.04 -3.85
C HIS A 41 1.57 -0.27 -3.98
N CYS A 42 2.48 -0.50 -3.06
CA CYS A 42 3.20 -1.77 -2.93
C CYS A 42 3.65 -1.97 -1.47
N HIS A 43 3.99 -3.22 -1.14
CA HIS A 43 4.36 -3.63 0.21
C HIS A 43 5.76 -4.24 0.25
N SER A 44 6.43 -4.05 1.39
CA SER A 44 7.70 -4.67 1.72
C SER A 44 7.57 -5.63 2.92
N THR A 45 8.70 -6.24 3.32
CA THR A 45 8.78 -7.02 4.55
C THR A 45 8.64 -6.20 5.83
N VAL A 46 8.54 -4.87 5.74
CA VAL A 46 8.17 -4.01 6.87
C VAL A 46 6.75 -4.34 7.32
N SER A 47 5.84 -4.64 6.39
CA SER A 47 4.49 -5.16 6.71
C SER A 47 4.32 -6.62 6.30
N ASP A 48 3.68 -6.91 5.21
CA ASP A 48 3.36 -8.26 4.78
C ASP A 48 3.78 -8.58 3.33
N GLY A 49 4.60 -7.73 2.73
CA GLY A 49 5.28 -8.01 1.48
C GLY A 49 6.28 -9.16 1.58
N LEU A 50 6.81 -9.58 0.46
CA LEU A 50 7.77 -10.71 0.37
C LEU A 50 9.22 -10.25 0.24
N LEU A 51 9.45 -9.01 -0.18
CA LEU A 51 10.77 -8.47 -0.47
C LEU A 51 11.11 -7.34 0.51
N PRO A 52 12.38 -7.19 0.90
CA PRO A 52 12.83 -6.04 1.68
C PRO A 52 12.69 -4.75 0.85
N VAL A 53 12.63 -3.62 1.54
CA VAL A 53 12.37 -2.29 0.93
C VAL A 53 13.26 -2.01 -0.27
N HIS A 54 14.59 -2.23 -0.14
CA HIS A 54 15.54 -1.96 -1.22
C HIS A 54 15.31 -2.84 -2.47
N GLU A 55 14.86 -4.07 -2.30
CA GLU A 55 14.55 -4.95 -3.43
C GLU A 55 13.25 -4.52 -4.12
N VAL A 56 12.22 -4.10 -3.36
CA VAL A 56 10.98 -3.56 -3.94
C VAL A 56 11.29 -2.32 -4.77
N ALA A 57 12.07 -1.36 -4.22
CA ALA A 57 12.45 -0.13 -4.92
C ALA A 57 13.23 -0.41 -6.21
N ARG A 58 14.24 -1.30 -6.16
CA ARG A 58 15.02 -1.68 -7.34
C ARG A 58 14.18 -2.40 -8.39
N ARG A 59 13.24 -3.23 -7.96
CA ARG A 59 12.29 -3.91 -8.86
C ARG A 59 11.35 -2.92 -9.54
N ALA A 60 10.83 -1.92 -8.82
CA ALA A 60 10.02 -0.84 -9.39
C ALA A 60 10.82 -0.08 -10.46
N ALA A 61 12.04 0.34 -10.15
CA ALA A 61 12.92 1.03 -11.08
C ALA A 61 13.25 0.18 -12.32
N ALA A 62 13.54 -1.13 -12.14
CA ALA A 62 13.79 -2.06 -13.25
C ALA A 62 12.58 -2.25 -14.18
N ASN A 63 11.36 -2.06 -13.67
CA ASN A 63 10.11 -2.04 -14.44
C ASN A 63 9.77 -0.65 -15.01
N GLY A 64 10.69 0.31 -14.94
CA GLY A 64 10.56 1.63 -15.54
C GLY A 64 9.59 2.55 -14.79
N VAL A 65 9.43 2.37 -13.48
CA VAL A 65 8.66 3.30 -12.64
C VAL A 65 9.43 4.61 -12.51
N ASP A 66 8.78 5.72 -12.84
CA ASP A 66 9.35 7.08 -12.76
C ASP A 66 9.11 7.72 -11.38
N LEU A 67 7.96 7.41 -10.74
CA LEU A 67 7.58 7.94 -9.43
C LEU A 67 6.89 6.84 -8.61
N TRP A 68 7.39 6.63 -7.39
CA TRP A 68 7.05 5.48 -6.56
C TRP A 68 6.68 5.88 -5.14
N ALA A 69 5.78 5.10 -4.51
CA ALA A 69 5.50 5.15 -3.09
C ALA A 69 5.56 3.75 -2.46
N LEU A 70 6.19 3.63 -1.30
CA LEU A 70 6.06 2.47 -0.44
C LEU A 70 4.88 2.70 0.50
N THR A 71 3.97 1.72 0.58
CA THR A 71 2.70 1.86 1.30
C THR A 71 2.43 0.68 2.23
N ASP A 72 3.41 0.33 3.04
CA ASP A 72 3.27 -0.75 4.01
C ASP A 72 2.05 -0.55 4.93
N HIS A 73 1.42 -1.63 5.35
CA HIS A 73 0.22 -1.58 6.21
C HIS A 73 0.52 -0.95 7.56
N ASP A 74 -0.19 0.14 7.90
CA ASP A 74 -0.19 0.83 9.19
C ASP A 74 1.22 1.15 9.74
N ASP A 75 2.23 1.24 8.85
CA ASP A 75 3.63 1.51 9.22
C ASP A 75 4.33 2.40 8.20
N ILE A 76 5.20 3.26 8.70
CA ILE A 76 6.02 4.20 7.93
C ILE A 76 7.51 3.99 8.16
N GLY A 77 7.90 2.93 8.88
CA GLY A 77 9.29 2.66 9.25
C GLY A 77 10.20 2.38 8.05
N GLY A 78 9.65 1.92 6.93
CA GLY A 78 10.38 1.67 5.69
C GLY A 78 10.68 2.92 4.84
N LEU A 79 10.04 4.07 5.12
CA LEU A 79 10.07 5.22 4.22
C LEU A 79 11.47 5.85 4.05
N ALA A 80 12.28 5.86 5.10
CA ALA A 80 13.62 6.42 5.04
C ALA A 80 14.52 5.60 4.10
N GLU A 81 14.50 4.27 4.20
CA GLU A 81 15.21 3.36 3.30
C GLU A 81 14.66 3.48 1.87
N ALA A 82 13.32 3.48 1.73
CA ALA A 82 12.64 3.60 0.44
C ALA A 82 13.08 4.86 -0.32
N LYS A 83 13.10 6.01 0.36
CA LYS A 83 13.56 7.27 -0.21
C LYS A 83 15.02 7.20 -0.64
N SER A 84 15.90 6.69 0.21
CA SER A 84 17.34 6.57 -0.08
C SER A 84 17.60 5.71 -1.32
N VAL A 85 16.93 4.55 -1.42
CA VAL A 85 17.11 3.65 -2.57
C VAL A 85 16.48 4.23 -3.84
N ALA A 86 15.32 4.89 -3.75
CA ALA A 86 14.72 5.56 -4.90
C ALA A 86 15.65 6.64 -5.47
N GLU A 87 16.30 7.45 -4.60
CA GLU A 87 17.30 8.44 -5.00
C GLU A 87 18.53 7.77 -5.65
N GLU A 88 19.02 6.65 -5.10
CA GLU A 88 20.16 5.88 -5.67
C GLU A 88 19.87 5.41 -7.09
N VAL A 89 18.64 4.92 -7.37
CA VAL A 89 18.25 4.40 -8.69
C VAL A 89 17.69 5.46 -9.63
N GLY A 90 17.62 6.73 -9.20
CA GLY A 90 17.13 7.84 -10.00
C GLY A 90 15.61 7.88 -10.19
N MET A 91 14.85 7.24 -9.30
CA MET A 91 13.39 7.20 -9.28
C MET A 91 12.84 8.27 -8.33
N GLY A 92 11.76 8.96 -8.70
CA GLY A 92 11.05 9.87 -7.80
C GLY A 92 10.38 9.09 -6.66
N PHE A 93 10.32 9.70 -5.46
CA PHE A 93 9.71 9.08 -4.28
C PHE A 93 8.64 9.97 -3.65
N VAL A 94 7.55 9.34 -3.22
CA VAL A 94 6.46 9.94 -2.44
C VAL A 94 6.27 9.13 -1.17
N THR A 95 6.14 9.77 -0.01
CA THR A 95 5.80 9.07 1.23
C THR A 95 4.45 8.37 1.09
N GLY A 96 4.35 7.13 1.55
CA GLY A 96 3.14 6.33 1.43
C GLY A 96 2.87 5.49 2.68
N VAL A 97 1.61 5.17 2.91
CA VAL A 97 1.14 4.22 3.93
C VAL A 97 -0.21 3.65 3.49
N GLU A 98 -0.51 2.38 3.76
CA GLU A 98 -1.84 1.82 3.62
C GLU A 98 -2.48 1.64 4.99
N ILE A 99 -3.49 2.45 5.32
CA ILE A 99 -4.17 2.44 6.61
C ILE A 99 -5.36 1.49 6.58
N SER A 100 -5.42 0.57 7.55
CA SER A 100 -6.55 -0.34 7.74
C SER A 100 -7.68 0.34 8.47
N ILE A 101 -8.87 0.35 7.86
CA ILE A 101 -10.09 0.94 8.42
C ILE A 101 -11.24 -0.06 8.41
N GLU A 102 -12.30 0.28 9.13
CA GLU A 102 -13.59 -0.36 9.00
C GLU A 102 -14.67 0.65 8.63
N TRP A 103 -15.47 0.36 7.60
CA TRP A 103 -16.64 1.13 7.23
C TRP A 103 -17.89 0.25 7.25
N LYS A 104 -18.82 0.52 8.18
CA LYS A 104 -20.08 -0.22 8.37
C LYS A 104 -19.88 -1.77 8.40
N GLY A 105 -18.87 -2.23 9.16
CA GLY A 105 -18.53 -3.65 9.30
C GLY A 105 -17.73 -4.24 8.13
N VAL A 106 -17.35 -3.43 7.13
CA VAL A 106 -16.52 -3.86 6.00
C VAL A 106 -15.09 -3.38 6.21
N PRO A 107 -14.10 -4.29 6.27
CA PRO A 107 -12.69 -3.91 6.26
C PRO A 107 -12.31 -3.27 4.92
N ILE A 108 -11.76 -2.06 4.99
CA ILE A 108 -11.31 -1.27 3.84
C ILE A 108 -9.91 -0.76 4.11
N HIS A 109 -9.18 -0.42 3.07
CA HIS A 109 -7.88 0.22 3.19
C HIS A 109 -7.88 1.58 2.50
N ILE A 110 -7.19 2.54 3.14
CA ILE A 110 -6.96 3.89 2.60
C ILE A 110 -5.47 4.09 2.44
N VAL A 111 -5.03 4.34 1.23
CA VAL A 111 -3.65 4.75 0.96
C VAL A 111 -3.51 6.24 1.22
N GLY A 112 -2.55 6.61 2.05
CA GLY A 112 -2.07 7.97 2.23
C GLY A 112 -0.83 8.21 1.39
N LEU A 113 -0.78 9.32 0.66
CA LEU A 113 0.35 9.69 -0.20
C LEU A 113 0.80 11.12 0.08
N GLY A 114 2.13 11.38 0.06
CA GLY A 114 2.70 12.73 0.08
C GLY A 114 2.58 13.47 1.42
N PHE A 115 2.41 12.76 2.52
CA PHE A 115 2.26 13.30 3.87
C PHE A 115 3.62 13.55 4.55
N ASP A 116 3.61 14.40 5.59
CA ASP A 116 4.71 14.52 6.54
C ASP A 116 4.74 13.29 7.47
N ALA A 117 5.77 12.45 7.31
CA ALA A 117 5.94 11.24 8.09
C ALA A 117 6.26 11.49 9.58
N ALA A 118 6.60 12.72 9.97
CA ALA A 118 6.83 13.11 11.36
C ALA A 118 5.59 13.70 12.04
N HIS A 119 4.47 13.83 11.32
CA HIS A 119 3.24 14.45 11.86
C HIS A 119 2.70 13.66 13.05
N PRO A 120 2.56 14.28 14.25
CA PRO A 120 2.25 13.55 15.50
C PRO A 120 0.93 12.78 15.45
N GLY A 121 -0.12 13.35 14.85
CA GLY A 121 -1.42 12.70 14.73
C GLY A 121 -1.38 11.42 13.89
N LEU A 122 -0.67 11.43 12.76
CA LEU A 122 -0.47 10.25 11.92
C LEU A 122 0.33 9.17 12.66
N VAL A 123 1.46 9.55 13.27
CA VAL A 123 2.33 8.63 14.01
C VAL A 123 1.59 7.96 15.16
N SER A 124 0.81 8.74 15.94
CA SER A 124 0.00 8.21 17.06
C SER A 124 -1.06 7.24 16.57
N GLY A 125 -1.83 7.61 15.55
CA GLY A 125 -2.89 6.76 15.00
C GLY A 125 -2.36 5.44 14.45
N LEU A 126 -1.27 5.45 13.69
CA LEU A 126 -0.62 4.23 13.19
C LEU A 126 -0.10 3.36 14.33
N ASN A 127 0.43 3.96 15.40
CA ASN A 127 0.91 3.20 16.56
C ASN A 127 -0.23 2.48 17.29
N GLU A 128 -1.38 3.14 17.47
CA GLU A 128 -2.58 2.52 18.05
C GLU A 128 -3.05 1.31 17.23
N LEU A 129 -3.07 1.42 15.91
CA LEU A 129 -3.42 0.31 15.02
C LEU A 129 -2.45 -0.88 15.18
N ARG A 130 -1.13 -0.62 15.28
CA ARG A 130 -0.14 -1.69 15.47
C ARG A 130 -0.30 -2.42 16.80
N ILE A 131 -0.56 -1.70 17.89
CA ILE A 131 -0.86 -2.34 19.20
C ILE A 131 -2.08 -3.27 19.06
N GLY A 132 -3.14 -2.80 18.45
CA GLY A 132 -4.34 -3.60 18.22
C GLY A 132 -4.11 -4.85 17.34
N ARG A 133 -3.20 -4.78 16.37
CA ARG A 133 -2.82 -5.93 15.52
C ARG A 133 -2.22 -7.07 16.34
N ILE A 134 -1.33 -6.78 17.29
CA ILE A 134 -0.69 -7.78 18.15
C ILE A 134 -1.75 -8.52 18.98
N GLU A 135 -2.64 -7.78 19.64
CA GLU A 135 -3.69 -8.38 20.45
C GLU A 135 -4.68 -9.22 19.63
N ARG A 136 -5.02 -8.73 18.42
CA ARG A 136 -5.82 -9.51 17.48
C ARG A 136 -5.13 -10.81 17.08
N ALA A 137 -3.85 -10.77 16.74
CA ALA A 137 -3.09 -11.95 16.32
C ALA A 137 -3.03 -13.02 17.41
N LYS A 138 -2.83 -12.64 18.68
CA LYS A 138 -2.89 -13.56 19.82
C LYS A 138 -4.25 -14.25 19.92
N ARG A 139 -5.35 -13.49 19.78
CA ARG A 139 -6.71 -14.05 19.78
C ARG A 139 -6.96 -14.98 18.60
N MET A 140 -6.41 -14.66 17.41
CA MET A 140 -6.49 -15.54 16.23
C MET A 140 -5.77 -16.86 16.48
N GLY A 141 -4.56 -16.84 17.08
CA GLY A 141 -3.84 -18.05 17.48
C GLY A 141 -4.66 -18.91 18.42
N ALA A 142 -5.17 -18.32 19.51
CA ALA A 142 -6.01 -19.04 20.48
C ALA A 142 -7.29 -19.63 19.83
N ALA A 143 -7.90 -18.95 18.87
CA ALA A 143 -9.06 -19.47 18.14
C ALA A 143 -8.71 -20.66 17.24
N LEU A 144 -7.53 -20.67 16.63
CA LEU A 144 -7.03 -21.79 15.83
C LEU A 144 -6.60 -22.99 16.72
N ASP A 145 -5.98 -22.72 17.87
CA ASP A 145 -5.66 -23.74 18.88
C ASP A 145 -6.92 -24.48 19.33
N ALA A 146 -8.02 -23.75 19.56
CA ALA A 146 -9.29 -24.29 20.00
C ALA A 146 -9.94 -25.27 18.99
N ILE A 147 -9.58 -25.21 17.73
CA ILE A 147 -10.04 -26.13 16.68
C ILE A 147 -8.98 -27.18 16.30
N GLY A 148 -7.94 -27.36 17.14
CA GLY A 148 -6.93 -28.40 16.96
C GLY A 148 -5.79 -28.06 16.00
N ILE A 149 -5.53 -26.77 15.76
CA ILE A 149 -4.39 -26.29 14.98
C ILE A 149 -3.48 -25.44 15.90
N PRO A 150 -2.68 -26.10 16.78
CA PRO A 150 -1.90 -25.41 17.79
C PRO A 150 -0.63 -24.75 17.23
N GLY A 151 -0.13 -23.72 17.94
CA GLY A 151 1.16 -23.07 17.66
C GLY A 151 1.15 -22.17 16.44
N VAL A 152 -0.03 -21.81 15.92
CA VAL A 152 -0.12 -21.00 14.69
C VAL A 152 0.29 -19.56 14.93
N TYR A 153 0.08 -19.00 16.12
CA TYR A 153 0.53 -17.65 16.44
C TYR A 153 2.06 -17.56 16.41
N GLU A 154 2.74 -18.44 17.12
CA GLU A 154 4.21 -18.49 17.18
C GLU A 154 4.80 -18.74 15.80
N GLY A 155 4.20 -19.65 15.03
CA GLY A 155 4.60 -19.93 13.66
C GLY A 155 4.40 -18.71 12.74
N ALA A 156 3.28 -18.02 12.85
CA ALA A 156 3.01 -16.80 12.06
C ALA A 156 3.98 -15.65 12.40
N VAL A 157 4.39 -15.53 13.68
CA VAL A 157 5.41 -14.55 14.11
C VAL A 157 6.73 -14.78 13.38
N CYS A 158 7.14 -16.03 13.14
CA CYS A 158 8.37 -16.34 12.40
C CYS A 158 8.34 -15.88 10.93
N TYR A 159 7.15 -15.65 10.36
CA TYR A 159 6.96 -15.12 9.00
C TYR A 159 6.84 -13.59 8.97
N ALA A 160 6.72 -12.94 10.12
CA ALA A 160 6.61 -11.49 10.21
C ALA A 160 7.99 -10.90 10.55
N THR A 161 8.63 -10.22 9.59
CA THR A 161 9.88 -9.49 9.83
C THR A 161 9.69 -8.43 10.91
N ASN A 162 8.52 -7.79 10.95
CA ASN A 162 8.08 -6.90 12.01
C ASN A 162 6.90 -7.52 12.76
N PRO A 163 7.10 -8.08 13.97
CA PRO A 163 6.03 -8.71 14.75
C PRO A 163 4.88 -7.77 15.12
N SER A 164 5.11 -6.45 15.15
CA SER A 164 4.04 -5.46 15.42
C SER A 164 3.04 -5.34 14.25
N LEU A 165 3.40 -5.85 13.08
CA LEU A 165 2.58 -5.83 11.87
C LEU A 165 2.09 -7.22 11.46
N ILE A 166 2.05 -8.15 12.42
CA ILE A 166 1.54 -9.48 12.17
C ILE A 166 0.13 -9.43 11.56
N SER A 167 -0.05 -10.08 10.41
CA SER A 167 -1.26 -10.04 9.61
C SER A 167 -1.80 -11.45 9.32
N ARG A 168 -3.02 -11.54 8.81
CA ARG A 168 -3.59 -12.81 8.34
C ARG A 168 -2.75 -13.48 7.25
N ALA A 169 -1.99 -12.71 6.47
CA ALA A 169 -1.10 -13.26 5.45
C ALA A 169 0.02 -14.09 6.08
N HIS A 170 0.59 -13.65 7.22
CA HIS A 170 1.61 -14.42 7.95
C HIS A 170 1.05 -15.73 8.48
N PHE A 171 -0.15 -15.69 9.09
CA PHE A 171 -0.87 -16.92 9.50
C PHE A 171 -1.08 -17.87 8.33
N ALA A 172 -1.58 -17.35 7.21
CA ALA A 172 -1.82 -18.16 6.01
C ALA A 172 -0.53 -18.79 5.48
N ARG A 173 0.56 -18.04 5.39
CA ARG A 173 1.88 -18.56 4.94
C ARG A 173 2.38 -19.68 5.84
N TYR A 174 2.32 -19.47 7.16
CA TYR A 174 2.71 -20.54 8.11
C TYR A 174 1.82 -21.77 7.98
N MET A 175 0.50 -21.60 7.95
CA MET A 175 -0.44 -22.72 7.84
C MET A 175 -0.28 -23.50 6.52
N VAL A 176 0.09 -22.86 5.41
CA VAL A 176 0.48 -23.56 4.17
C VAL A 176 1.74 -24.36 4.39
N SER A 177 2.76 -23.80 5.04
CA SER A 177 4.05 -24.48 5.24
C SER A 177 3.94 -25.74 6.11
N ILE A 178 2.94 -25.80 7.01
CA ILE A 178 2.66 -26.99 7.82
C ILE A 178 1.57 -27.89 7.22
N GLY A 179 1.14 -27.63 5.99
CA GLY A 179 0.27 -28.52 5.22
C GLY A 179 -1.23 -28.45 5.56
N ILE A 180 -1.71 -27.43 6.28
CA ILE A 180 -3.14 -27.26 6.60
C ILE A 180 -3.97 -27.02 5.33
N ALA A 181 -3.40 -26.36 4.31
CA ALA A 181 -3.99 -26.22 2.99
C ALA A 181 -2.89 -26.09 1.94
N ARG A 182 -3.28 -26.26 0.66
CA ARG A 182 -2.34 -26.21 -0.47
C ARG A 182 -1.86 -24.78 -0.84
N ASP A 183 -2.67 -23.77 -0.53
CA ASP A 183 -2.41 -22.38 -0.93
C ASP A 183 -3.06 -21.37 0.04
N VAL A 184 -2.55 -20.13 -0.01
CA VAL A 184 -2.98 -19.01 0.84
C VAL A 184 -4.46 -18.64 0.61
N SER A 185 -4.94 -18.70 -0.63
CA SER A 185 -6.34 -18.36 -0.96
C SER A 185 -7.32 -19.29 -0.27
N SER A 186 -7.03 -20.60 -0.29
CA SER A 186 -7.80 -21.63 0.39
C SER A 186 -7.87 -21.38 1.90
N LEU A 187 -6.74 -20.99 2.53
CA LEU A 187 -6.71 -20.69 3.96
C LEU A 187 -7.56 -19.48 4.32
N PHE A 188 -7.52 -18.41 3.53
CA PHE A 188 -8.40 -17.27 3.76
C PHE A 188 -9.87 -17.69 3.71
N GLN A 189 -10.27 -18.49 2.72
CA GLN A 189 -11.65 -18.94 2.56
C GLN A 189 -12.15 -19.81 3.70
N HIS A 190 -11.31 -20.70 4.22
CA HIS A 190 -11.73 -21.70 5.22
C HIS A 190 -11.49 -21.27 6.67
N TYR A 191 -10.50 -20.39 6.94
CA TYR A 191 -10.07 -20.08 8.30
C TYR A 191 -10.01 -18.61 8.67
N LEU A 192 -9.74 -17.68 7.74
CA LEU A 192 -9.26 -16.34 8.08
C LEU A 192 -10.16 -15.18 7.60
N THR A 193 -11.33 -15.47 7.02
CA THR A 193 -12.34 -14.47 6.64
C THR A 193 -13.49 -14.42 7.66
N PRO A 194 -14.33 -13.36 7.67
CA PRO A 194 -15.47 -13.24 8.59
C PRO A 194 -16.31 -14.51 8.67
N GLY A 195 -16.65 -14.92 9.90
CA GLY A 195 -17.41 -16.14 10.18
C GLY A 195 -16.59 -17.44 10.13
N LYS A 196 -15.28 -17.37 9.94
CA LYS A 196 -14.39 -18.54 9.95
C LYS A 196 -13.64 -18.68 11.28
N PRO A 197 -13.19 -19.92 11.65
CA PRO A 197 -12.67 -20.21 12.98
C PRO A 197 -11.49 -19.35 13.45
N GLY A 198 -10.56 -19.02 12.55
CA GLY A 198 -9.40 -18.19 12.86
C GLY A 198 -9.64 -16.70 12.64
N TYR A 199 -10.87 -16.28 12.30
CA TYR A 199 -11.19 -14.87 12.17
C TYR A 199 -11.52 -14.28 13.54
N VAL A 200 -10.94 -13.13 13.82
CA VAL A 200 -11.19 -12.35 15.03
C VAL A 200 -11.53 -10.92 14.63
N ASP A 201 -12.66 -10.44 15.12
CA ASP A 201 -13.05 -9.04 14.97
C ASP A 201 -12.05 -8.14 15.68
N HIS A 202 -11.78 -6.99 15.04
CA HIS A 202 -10.84 -6.01 15.53
C HIS A 202 -11.37 -4.61 15.21
N ARG A 203 -11.21 -3.69 16.13
CA ARG A 203 -11.50 -2.28 15.88
C ARG A 203 -10.33 -1.67 15.10
N TRP A 204 -10.57 -1.42 13.83
CA TRP A 204 -9.72 -0.63 12.97
C TRP A 204 -10.01 0.87 13.16
N ALA A 205 -9.21 1.73 12.54
CA ALA A 205 -9.56 3.14 12.44
C ALA A 205 -10.91 3.31 11.73
N THR A 206 -11.60 4.40 12.05
CA THR A 206 -12.74 4.83 11.25
C THR A 206 -12.27 5.51 9.97
N LEU A 207 -13.18 5.72 9.04
CA LEU A 207 -12.89 6.45 7.81
C LEU A 207 -12.41 7.89 8.10
N GLU A 208 -13.09 8.55 9.02
CA GLU A 208 -12.78 9.92 9.46
C GLU A 208 -11.42 10.02 10.13
N GLU A 209 -11.08 9.07 11.01
CA GLU A 209 -9.78 9.02 11.68
C GLU A 209 -8.65 8.88 10.66
N ALA A 210 -8.72 7.90 9.76
CA ALA A 210 -7.66 7.64 8.79
C ALA A 210 -7.46 8.82 7.82
N ILE A 211 -8.56 9.36 7.26
CA ILE A 211 -8.48 10.53 6.37
C ILE A 211 -7.97 11.75 7.14
N GLY A 212 -8.43 11.96 8.37
CA GLY A 212 -7.96 13.06 9.22
C GLY A 212 -6.47 12.98 9.51
N TRP A 213 -5.90 11.79 9.77
CA TRP A 213 -4.46 11.61 9.95
C TRP A 213 -3.67 11.94 8.69
N ILE A 214 -4.13 11.46 7.52
CA ILE A 214 -3.46 11.68 6.24
C ILE A 214 -3.50 13.17 5.84
N THR A 215 -4.70 13.76 5.84
CA THR A 215 -4.89 15.16 5.41
C THR A 215 -4.31 16.16 6.41
N GLY A 216 -4.41 15.88 7.72
CA GLY A 216 -3.75 16.65 8.77
C GLY A 216 -2.23 16.68 8.63
N ALA A 217 -1.64 15.60 8.11
CA ALA A 217 -0.21 15.52 7.76
C ALA A 217 0.13 16.11 6.37
N GLY A 218 -0.83 16.75 5.69
CA GLY A 218 -0.65 17.38 4.37
C GLY A 218 -0.72 16.40 3.19
N GLY A 219 -1.12 15.14 3.43
CA GLY A 219 -1.20 14.09 2.42
C GLY A 219 -2.53 14.02 1.68
N VAL A 220 -2.57 13.15 0.69
CA VAL A 220 -3.74 12.81 -0.14
C VAL A 220 -4.24 11.42 0.23
N ALA A 221 -5.53 11.30 0.59
CA ALA A 221 -6.16 10.02 0.87
C ALA A 221 -6.75 9.40 -0.40
N VAL A 222 -6.49 8.10 -0.61
CA VAL A 222 -6.85 7.33 -1.80
C VAL A 222 -7.52 6.02 -1.38
N VAL A 223 -8.67 5.67 -1.96
CA VAL A 223 -9.30 4.36 -1.76
C VAL A 223 -8.43 3.29 -2.42
N ALA A 224 -7.92 2.34 -1.63
CA ALA A 224 -7.09 1.23 -2.11
C ALA A 224 -7.94 0.12 -2.75
N HIS A 225 -7.45 -0.50 -3.82
CA HIS A 225 -7.99 -1.70 -4.49
C HIS A 225 -9.52 -1.94 -4.35
N PRO A 226 -10.38 -0.99 -4.74
CA PRO A 226 -11.83 -1.06 -4.49
C PRO A 226 -12.51 -2.29 -5.11
N GLY A 227 -11.92 -2.91 -6.12
CA GLY A 227 -12.40 -4.15 -6.70
C GLY A 227 -12.31 -5.39 -5.80
N ARG A 228 -11.57 -5.32 -4.69
CA ARG A 228 -11.50 -6.41 -3.69
C ARG A 228 -12.69 -6.42 -2.74
N TYR A 229 -13.42 -5.30 -2.61
CA TYR A 229 -14.50 -5.19 -1.63
C TYR A 229 -15.78 -5.83 -2.17
N LYS A 230 -16.30 -6.81 -1.44
CA LYS A 230 -17.57 -7.46 -1.75
C LYS A 230 -18.73 -6.58 -1.31
N MET A 231 -18.94 -5.48 -2.02
CA MET A 231 -20.02 -4.51 -1.78
C MET A 231 -21.02 -4.51 -2.93
N SER A 232 -22.28 -4.23 -2.61
CA SER A 232 -23.26 -3.86 -3.66
C SER A 232 -22.86 -2.52 -4.29
N GLY A 233 -23.30 -2.27 -5.50
CA GLY A 233 -23.05 -0.98 -6.16
C GLY A 233 -23.61 0.22 -5.38
N GLU A 234 -24.71 0.02 -4.61
CA GLU A 234 -25.28 1.03 -3.73
C GLU A 234 -24.35 1.33 -2.54
N ASN A 235 -23.84 0.29 -1.87
CA ASN A 235 -22.91 0.46 -0.75
C ASN A 235 -21.58 1.07 -1.21
N MET A 236 -21.08 0.71 -2.39
CA MET A 236 -19.90 1.35 -2.97
C MET A 236 -20.12 2.85 -3.19
N ARG A 237 -21.28 3.25 -3.74
CA ARG A 237 -21.59 4.68 -3.91
C ARG A 237 -21.63 5.42 -2.57
N ARG A 238 -22.36 4.87 -1.58
CA ARG A 238 -22.42 5.46 -0.22
C ARG A 238 -21.06 5.59 0.42
N PHE A 239 -20.22 4.57 0.28
CA PHE A 239 -18.85 4.61 0.78
C PHE A 239 -18.03 5.73 0.11
N LEU A 240 -18.13 5.88 -1.22
CA LEU A 240 -17.38 6.92 -1.94
C LEU A 240 -17.91 8.33 -1.62
N GLU A 241 -19.20 8.48 -1.31
CA GLU A 241 -19.80 9.72 -0.82
C GLU A 241 -19.25 10.05 0.59
N ASP A 242 -19.36 9.10 1.54
CA ASP A 242 -18.81 9.25 2.89
C ASP A 242 -17.30 9.56 2.83
N PHE A 243 -16.54 8.86 1.96
CA PHE A 243 -15.11 9.09 1.75
C PHE A 243 -14.80 10.50 1.25
N LYS A 244 -15.57 10.99 0.29
CA LYS A 244 -15.42 12.35 -0.25
C LYS A 244 -15.75 13.41 0.80
N ASP A 245 -16.82 13.21 1.56
CA ASP A 245 -17.26 14.14 2.61
C ASP A 245 -16.24 14.24 3.74
N CYS A 246 -15.51 13.15 4.04
CA CYS A 246 -14.37 13.16 4.98
C CYS A 246 -13.11 13.84 4.41
N GLY A 247 -13.09 14.24 3.14
CA GLY A 247 -11.93 14.87 2.49
C GLY A 247 -11.05 13.92 1.69
N GLY A 248 -11.55 12.72 1.36
CA GLY A 248 -10.88 11.78 0.46
C GLY A 248 -10.78 12.31 -0.97
N GLN A 249 -9.66 12.07 -1.65
CA GLN A 249 -9.32 12.77 -2.89
C GLN A 249 -9.00 11.84 -4.07
N GLY A 250 -8.74 10.56 -3.83
CA GLY A 250 -8.32 9.64 -4.88
C GLY A 250 -8.93 8.25 -4.78
N ILE A 251 -8.82 7.49 -5.85
CA ILE A 251 -9.24 6.09 -5.93
C ILE A 251 -8.28 5.30 -6.81
N GLU A 252 -7.89 4.10 -6.40
CA GLU A 252 -7.14 3.19 -7.26
C GLU A 252 -8.00 2.71 -8.42
N VAL A 253 -7.55 3.05 -9.62
CA VAL A 253 -8.16 2.60 -10.87
C VAL A 253 -7.48 1.33 -11.35
N THR A 254 -6.16 1.26 -11.26
CA THR A 254 -5.37 0.12 -11.70
C THR A 254 -4.55 -0.42 -10.53
N CYS A 255 -4.66 -1.71 -10.26
CA CYS A 255 -3.78 -2.44 -9.36
C CYS A 255 -3.70 -3.92 -9.76
N GLY A 256 -2.76 -4.68 -9.18
CA GLY A 256 -2.54 -6.09 -9.52
C GLY A 256 -3.75 -7.00 -9.38
N SER A 257 -4.79 -6.59 -8.63
CA SER A 257 -6.03 -7.35 -8.44
C SER A 257 -7.20 -6.91 -9.32
N HIS A 258 -7.06 -5.84 -10.12
CA HIS A 258 -8.12 -5.33 -10.98
C HIS A 258 -8.14 -6.00 -12.35
N SER A 259 -9.32 -6.49 -12.75
CA SER A 259 -9.59 -6.87 -14.13
C SER A 259 -9.75 -5.64 -15.04
N PRO A 260 -9.68 -5.80 -16.37
CA PRO A 260 -9.96 -4.70 -17.31
C PRO A 260 -11.32 -4.03 -17.07
N ASP A 261 -12.35 -4.79 -16.69
CA ASP A 261 -13.68 -4.25 -16.36
C ASP A 261 -13.65 -3.41 -15.09
N HIS A 262 -12.88 -3.83 -14.06
CA HIS A 262 -12.65 -3.04 -12.87
C HIS A 262 -11.96 -1.70 -13.21
N VAL A 263 -10.93 -1.72 -14.05
CA VAL A 263 -10.23 -0.50 -14.48
C VAL A 263 -11.20 0.48 -15.15
N MET A 264 -12.01 0.01 -16.08
CA MET A 264 -13.02 0.85 -16.75
C MET A 264 -14.10 1.37 -15.78
N HIS A 265 -14.53 0.53 -14.84
CA HIS A 265 -15.52 0.88 -13.83
C HIS A 265 -15.00 1.97 -12.88
N PHE A 266 -13.83 1.76 -12.27
CA PHE A 266 -13.25 2.70 -11.31
C PHE A 266 -12.75 3.99 -11.98
N ALA A 267 -12.32 3.95 -13.25
CA ALA A 267 -12.02 5.16 -14.01
C ALA A 267 -13.27 6.02 -14.24
N ARG A 268 -14.45 5.40 -14.43
CA ARG A 268 -15.73 6.14 -14.50
C ARG A 268 -16.11 6.75 -13.17
N LEU A 269 -15.95 6.00 -12.07
CA LEU A 269 -16.22 6.51 -10.72
C LEU A 269 -15.27 7.64 -10.35
N ALA A 270 -13.96 7.51 -10.65
CA ALA A 270 -13.00 8.60 -10.44
C ALA A 270 -13.44 9.90 -11.11
N ARG A 271 -13.88 9.84 -12.38
CA ARG A 271 -14.40 11.03 -13.08
C ARG A 271 -15.70 11.56 -12.47
N HIS A 272 -16.63 10.66 -12.10
CA HIS A 272 -17.94 11.04 -11.54
C HIS A 272 -17.80 11.80 -10.22
N TYR A 273 -16.91 11.31 -9.34
CA TYR A 273 -16.67 11.94 -8.04
C TYR A 273 -15.59 13.03 -8.07
N ALA A 274 -14.95 13.27 -9.22
CA ALA A 274 -13.79 14.15 -9.40
C ALA A 274 -12.59 13.71 -8.52
N PHE A 275 -12.39 12.40 -8.34
CA PHE A 275 -11.22 11.84 -7.66
C PHE A 275 -10.01 11.77 -8.58
N HIS A 276 -8.83 11.90 -8.01
CA HIS A 276 -7.59 11.53 -8.68
C HIS A 276 -7.56 10.02 -8.92
N ALA A 277 -7.19 9.63 -10.14
CA ALA A 277 -6.96 8.23 -10.47
C ALA A 277 -5.56 7.81 -9.99
N SER A 278 -5.48 6.76 -9.17
CA SER A 278 -4.23 6.18 -8.69
C SER A 278 -3.97 4.82 -9.35
N ARG A 279 -2.70 4.40 -9.26
CA ARG A 279 -2.22 3.10 -9.72
C ARG A 279 -1.28 2.50 -8.70
N GLY A 280 -1.40 1.18 -8.46
CA GLY A 280 -0.50 0.36 -7.65
C GLY A 280 -0.18 -0.99 -8.31
N SER A 281 0.84 -1.66 -7.84
CA SER A 281 1.26 -2.99 -8.31
C SER A 281 0.67 -4.15 -7.49
#